data_c0eae49a3d86610b78cabfb579d549dd
#
_entry.id   c0eae49a3d86610b78cabfb579d549dd
#
_cell.length_a   1.000
_cell.length_b   1.000
_cell.length_c   1.000
_cell.angle_alpha   90.00
_cell.angle_beta   90.00
_cell.angle_gamma   90.00
#
_symmetry.space_group_name_H-M   'P 1'
#
loop_
_entity.id
_entity.type
_entity.pdbx_description
1 polymer ?
#
loop_
_entity_poly.entity_id
_entity_poly.type
_entity_poly.pdbx_seq_one_letter_code
_entity_poly.pdbx_strand_id
1 'polypeptide(L)'
;MATANIEVSETPLVLYALRRADDALILGHRLSEWCGHAPAMEEDMALANMGLDLLGQARELYTYAAKVEGRDNDEDKLAYLRDVRQYRNLLLVEQPNGDFARTMVRQFFYAAFADLYWRAMMASTDPTLAAIAAKSEKESAYHVRHSSEWIVRLGDGTEESHRRAQNAIDDLWAYTGEMFAVDDGERGLIDAGIAIDPAALKPRWLKTVTGIVNEATLALPNSDWMQQGGRVGSHSEHLGHLLSELQSMQRTFPGATW
;
A
#
# COMPACT_ATOMS: atom_id res chain seq x y z
N MET A 1 10.56 20.97 -22.11
CA MET A 1 9.55 20.06 -22.66
C MET A 1 9.15 19.12 -21.55
N ALA A 2 7.87 18.83 -21.34
CA ALA A 2 7.50 17.80 -20.33
C ALA A 2 8.08 16.45 -20.75
N THR A 3 8.64 15.71 -19.81
CA THR A 3 9.17 14.37 -20.07
C THR A 3 8.02 13.46 -20.48
N ALA A 4 8.17 12.75 -21.59
CA ALA A 4 7.17 11.79 -22.03
C ALA A 4 7.05 10.65 -21.03
N ASN A 5 5.84 10.08 -20.92
CA ASN A 5 5.65 8.85 -20.15
C ASN A 5 6.48 7.71 -20.73
N ILE A 6 6.96 6.85 -19.87
CA ILE A 6 7.65 5.62 -20.29
C ILE A 6 6.66 4.56 -20.76
N GLU A 7 7.13 3.68 -21.63
CA GLU A 7 6.44 2.42 -21.92
C GLU A 7 6.84 1.36 -20.91
N VAL A 8 5.86 0.60 -20.42
CA VAL A 8 6.06 -0.49 -19.46
C VAL A 8 5.48 -1.77 -20.05
N SER A 9 6.20 -2.88 -19.91
CA SER A 9 5.70 -4.20 -20.31
C SER A 9 4.60 -4.66 -19.36
N GLU A 10 3.52 -5.19 -19.93
CA GLU A 10 2.39 -5.70 -19.14
C GLU A 10 2.41 -7.24 -18.99
N THR A 11 3.62 -7.84 -18.91
CA THR A 11 3.68 -9.29 -18.60
C THR A 11 3.16 -9.54 -17.17
N PRO A 12 2.56 -10.71 -16.88
CA PRO A 12 2.00 -10.99 -15.56
C PRO A 12 2.95 -10.75 -14.40
N LEU A 13 4.22 -11.15 -14.54
CA LEU A 13 5.21 -10.99 -13.47
C LEU A 13 5.63 -9.53 -13.26
N VAL A 14 5.77 -8.75 -14.34
CA VAL A 14 6.03 -7.30 -14.23
C VAL A 14 4.85 -6.60 -13.56
N LEU A 15 3.63 -6.85 -14.01
CA LEU A 15 2.42 -6.26 -13.40
C LEU A 15 2.28 -6.65 -11.93
N TYR A 16 2.58 -7.91 -11.58
CA TYR A 16 2.55 -8.38 -10.20
C TYR A 16 3.52 -7.60 -9.31
N ALA A 17 4.76 -7.43 -9.75
CA ALA A 17 5.78 -6.66 -9.02
C ALA A 17 5.38 -5.19 -8.90
N LEU A 18 4.89 -4.57 -9.99
CA LEU A 18 4.42 -3.19 -10.00
C LEU A 18 3.24 -2.96 -9.04
N ARG A 19 2.28 -3.88 -8.97
CA ARG A 19 1.16 -3.79 -8.01
C ARG A 19 1.64 -3.62 -6.58
N ARG A 20 2.62 -4.40 -6.16
CA ARG A 20 3.17 -4.36 -4.79
C ARG A 20 4.07 -3.15 -4.58
N ALA A 21 4.85 -2.79 -5.59
CA ALA A 21 5.69 -1.59 -5.55
C ALA A 21 4.85 -0.31 -5.45
N ASP A 22 3.79 -0.22 -6.26
CA ASP A 22 2.87 0.92 -6.27
C ASP A 22 2.12 1.06 -4.94
N ASP A 23 1.64 -0.07 -4.36
CA ASP A 23 1.02 -0.05 -3.03
C ASP A 23 1.96 0.58 -2.00
N ALA A 24 3.21 0.14 -1.97
CA ALA A 24 4.21 0.60 -1.02
C ALA A 24 4.61 2.05 -1.28
N LEU A 25 4.88 2.43 -2.54
CA LEU A 25 5.25 3.80 -2.90
C LEU A 25 4.17 4.80 -2.48
N ILE A 26 2.93 4.55 -2.88
CA ILE A 26 1.83 5.49 -2.66
C ILE A 26 1.49 5.61 -1.18
N LEU A 27 1.45 4.50 -0.44
CA LEU A 27 1.23 4.54 1.01
C LEU A 27 2.39 5.21 1.75
N GLY A 28 3.64 4.95 1.35
CA GLY A 28 4.83 5.58 1.90
C GLY A 28 4.79 7.11 1.75
N HIS A 29 4.37 7.60 0.57
CA HIS A 29 4.17 9.03 0.36
C HIS A 29 3.04 9.61 1.23
N ARG A 30 1.92 8.92 1.36
CA ARG A 30 0.83 9.35 2.27
C ARG A 30 1.29 9.46 3.72
N LEU A 31 2.13 8.53 4.19
CA LEU A 31 2.69 8.62 5.54
C LEU A 31 3.72 9.75 5.66
N SER A 32 4.51 10.01 4.63
CA SER A 32 5.49 11.10 4.61
C SER A 32 4.85 12.50 4.67
N GLU A 33 3.60 12.65 4.21
CA GLU A 33 2.82 13.90 4.35
C GLU A 33 2.62 14.32 5.82
N TRP A 34 2.78 13.41 6.79
CA TRP A 34 2.69 13.71 8.21
C TRP A 34 3.95 14.36 8.81
N CYS A 35 5.06 14.38 8.09
CA CYS A 35 6.32 14.94 8.58
C CYS A 35 6.13 16.39 9.02
N GLY A 36 6.33 16.66 10.30
CA GLY A 36 6.10 17.97 10.94
C GLY A 36 4.63 18.29 11.25
N HIS A 37 3.69 17.37 11.10
CA HIS A 37 2.24 17.58 11.28
C HIS A 37 1.57 16.57 12.21
N ALA A 38 2.30 15.54 12.66
CA ALA A 38 1.75 14.51 13.53
C ALA A 38 1.38 15.07 14.92
N PRO A 39 0.44 14.41 15.64
CA PRO A 39 -0.06 14.91 16.92
C PRO A 39 0.98 14.96 18.06
N ALA A 40 2.07 14.19 17.91
CA ALA A 40 3.19 14.15 18.86
C ALA A 40 4.47 13.84 18.08
N MET A 41 5.63 14.21 18.65
CA MET A 41 6.93 14.00 18.02
C MET A 41 7.24 12.50 17.79
N GLU A 42 6.82 11.66 18.73
CA GLU A 42 6.98 10.21 18.64
C GLU A 42 6.22 9.64 17.45
N GLU A 43 5.02 10.16 17.18
CA GLU A 43 4.19 9.74 16.04
C GLU A 43 4.73 10.28 14.71
N ASP A 44 5.27 11.48 14.71
CA ASP A 44 5.96 12.06 13.55
C ASP A 44 7.13 11.15 13.13
N MET A 45 7.96 10.76 14.09
CA MET A 45 9.08 9.83 13.85
C MET A 45 8.59 8.43 13.43
N ALA A 46 7.54 7.91 14.04
CA ALA A 46 7.01 6.59 13.72
C ALA A 46 6.44 6.55 12.29
N LEU A 47 5.63 7.54 11.91
CA LEU A 47 5.06 7.63 10.56
C LEU A 47 6.14 7.84 9.49
N ALA A 48 7.14 8.69 9.76
CA ALA A 48 8.27 8.88 8.86
C ALA A 48 9.06 7.57 8.66
N ASN A 49 9.34 6.82 9.74
CA ASN A 49 10.04 5.54 9.63
C ASN A 49 9.21 4.49 8.86
N MET A 50 7.90 4.39 9.12
CA MET A 50 7.03 3.50 8.33
C MET A 50 7.00 3.91 6.86
N GLY A 51 7.01 5.22 6.57
CA GLY A 51 7.15 5.73 5.20
C GLY A 51 8.45 5.28 4.54
N LEU A 52 9.59 5.35 5.26
CA LEU A 52 10.90 4.89 4.76
C LEU A 52 10.93 3.37 4.52
N ASP A 53 10.34 2.58 5.41
CA ASP A 53 10.21 1.12 5.21
C ASP A 53 9.46 0.82 3.90
N LEU A 54 8.32 1.46 3.69
CA LEU A 54 7.50 1.29 2.48
C LEU A 54 8.24 1.76 1.21
N LEU A 55 8.95 2.89 1.26
CA LEU A 55 9.79 3.34 0.14
C LEU A 55 10.91 2.36 -0.16
N GLY A 56 11.51 1.74 0.87
CA GLY A 56 12.48 0.68 0.73
C GLY A 56 11.90 -0.55 0.03
N GLN A 57 10.70 -0.99 0.42
CA GLN A 57 9.97 -2.09 -0.24
C GLN A 57 9.66 -1.74 -1.71
N ALA A 58 9.16 -0.53 -1.96
CA ALA A 58 8.86 -0.07 -3.32
C ALA A 58 10.11 -0.11 -4.22
N ARG A 59 11.24 0.39 -3.73
CA ARG A 59 12.50 0.41 -4.47
C ARG A 59 12.96 -1.00 -4.86
N GLU A 60 12.96 -1.95 -3.92
CA GLU A 60 13.37 -3.32 -4.21
C GLU A 60 12.45 -3.99 -5.23
N LEU A 61 11.14 -3.75 -5.15
CA LEU A 61 10.15 -4.29 -6.08
C LEU A 61 10.23 -3.65 -7.46
N TYR A 62 10.46 -2.33 -7.56
CA TYR A 62 10.69 -1.66 -8.86
C TYR A 62 12.01 -2.11 -9.50
N THR A 63 13.08 -2.24 -8.73
CA THR A 63 14.35 -2.78 -9.24
C THR A 63 14.14 -4.20 -9.79
N TYR A 64 13.36 -5.03 -9.08
CA TYR A 64 13.00 -6.36 -9.57
C TYR A 64 12.14 -6.29 -10.85
N ALA A 65 11.10 -5.44 -10.87
CA ALA A 65 10.24 -5.26 -12.04
C ALA A 65 11.03 -4.82 -13.28
N ALA A 66 11.92 -3.83 -13.15
CA ALA A 66 12.77 -3.36 -14.22
C ALA A 66 13.70 -4.48 -14.77
N LYS A 67 14.28 -5.28 -13.86
CA LYS A 67 15.11 -6.42 -14.26
C LYS A 67 14.32 -7.48 -15.02
N VAL A 68 13.12 -7.81 -14.58
CA VAL A 68 12.23 -8.80 -15.23
C VAL A 68 11.72 -8.28 -16.57
N GLU A 69 11.42 -6.98 -16.63
CA GLU A 69 10.97 -6.32 -17.86
C GLU A 69 12.02 -6.38 -18.96
N GLY A 70 13.30 -6.24 -18.62
CA GLY A 70 14.42 -6.32 -19.55
C GLY A 70 14.50 -5.16 -20.55
N ARG A 71 13.83 -4.04 -20.28
CA ARG A 71 13.93 -2.77 -21.04
C ARG A 71 14.93 -1.83 -20.37
N ASP A 72 15.09 -0.63 -20.93
CA ASP A 72 15.91 0.45 -20.36
C ASP A 72 15.13 1.25 -19.28
N ASN A 73 14.36 0.56 -18.47
CA ASN A 73 13.70 1.11 -17.29
C ASN A 73 14.50 0.75 -16.03
N ASP A 74 14.48 1.66 -15.07
CA ASP A 74 15.02 1.47 -13.73
C ASP A 74 13.93 1.80 -12.69
N GLU A 75 14.25 1.66 -11.41
CA GLU A 75 13.32 1.93 -10.32
C GLU A 75 12.80 3.36 -10.32
N ASP A 76 13.64 4.34 -10.67
CA ASP A 76 13.26 5.76 -10.67
C ASP A 76 12.34 6.09 -11.85
N LYS A 77 12.63 5.57 -13.04
CA LYS A 77 11.73 5.72 -14.19
C LYS A 77 10.38 5.11 -13.90
N LEU A 78 10.35 3.92 -13.30
CA LEU A 78 9.09 3.25 -12.92
C LEU A 78 8.32 4.04 -11.84
N ALA A 79 9.00 4.70 -10.90
CA ALA A 79 8.37 5.51 -9.87
C ALA A 79 7.91 6.89 -10.37
N TYR A 80 8.68 7.57 -11.24
CA TYR A 80 8.47 8.99 -11.51
C TYR A 80 7.99 9.32 -12.92
N LEU A 81 8.05 8.39 -13.87
CA LEU A 81 7.74 8.70 -15.28
C LEU A 81 6.54 7.95 -15.85
N ARG A 82 5.81 7.21 -15.03
CA ARG A 82 4.54 6.58 -15.42
C ARG A 82 3.38 7.56 -15.31
N ASP A 83 2.39 7.42 -16.19
CA ASP A 83 1.10 8.12 -16.09
C ASP A 83 0.23 7.49 -14.99
N VAL A 84 -0.74 8.25 -14.48
CA VAL A 84 -1.68 7.78 -13.46
C VAL A 84 -2.34 6.44 -13.83
N ARG A 85 -2.68 6.24 -15.10
CA ARG A 85 -3.31 5.01 -15.60
C ARG A 85 -2.37 3.82 -15.70
N GLN A 86 -1.07 4.03 -15.56
CA GLN A 86 -0.05 2.98 -15.54
C GLN A 86 0.26 2.48 -14.13
N TYR A 87 -0.22 3.19 -13.10
CA TYR A 87 -0.14 2.72 -11.72
C TYR A 87 -1.14 1.59 -11.46
N ARG A 88 -0.80 0.71 -10.53
CA ARG A 88 -1.55 -0.51 -10.20
C ARG A 88 -1.76 -0.68 -8.69
N ASN A 89 -1.65 0.42 -7.94
CA ASN A 89 -1.89 0.41 -6.50
C ASN A 89 -3.35 0.19 -6.15
N LEU A 90 -3.58 -0.32 -4.94
CA LEU A 90 -4.91 -0.39 -4.33
C LEU A 90 -5.53 1.00 -4.17
N LEU A 91 -6.82 1.11 -4.39
CA LEU A 91 -7.56 2.34 -4.11
C LEU A 91 -7.49 2.77 -2.64
N LEU A 92 -7.30 1.81 -1.71
CA LEU A 92 -7.15 2.09 -0.29
C LEU A 92 -5.95 2.97 0.01
N VAL A 93 -4.79 2.68 -0.58
CA VAL A 93 -3.53 3.37 -0.24
C VAL A 93 -3.44 4.78 -0.79
N GLU A 94 -4.22 5.11 -1.83
CA GLU A 94 -4.24 6.46 -2.42
C GLU A 94 -5.19 7.43 -1.71
N GLN A 95 -6.05 6.91 -0.81
CA GLN A 95 -6.98 7.75 -0.07
C GLN A 95 -6.25 8.82 0.73
N PRO A 96 -6.78 10.06 0.81
CA PRO A 96 -6.15 11.14 1.55
C PRO A 96 -6.03 10.82 3.04
N ASN A 97 -5.04 11.41 3.69
CA ASN A 97 -4.78 11.21 5.11
C ASN A 97 -5.99 11.59 5.99
N GLY A 98 -6.69 12.68 5.65
CA GLY A 98 -7.71 13.22 6.52
C GLY A 98 -7.13 13.59 7.90
N ASP A 99 -7.74 13.08 8.95
CA ASP A 99 -7.20 13.20 10.30
C ASP A 99 -6.34 11.98 10.70
N PHE A 100 -5.76 12.04 11.90
CA PHE A 100 -4.90 10.97 12.40
C PHE A 100 -5.64 9.64 12.57
N ALA A 101 -6.92 9.65 12.96
CA ALA A 101 -7.71 8.43 13.09
C ALA A 101 -7.90 7.76 11.71
N ARG A 102 -8.22 8.54 10.68
CA ARG A 102 -8.35 8.03 9.31
C ARG A 102 -7.05 7.42 8.80
N THR A 103 -5.92 8.09 9.05
CA THR A 103 -4.60 7.57 8.68
C THR A 103 -4.30 6.25 9.39
N MET A 104 -4.58 6.15 10.70
CA MET A 104 -4.35 4.91 11.46
C MET A 104 -5.24 3.77 10.99
N VAL A 105 -6.51 4.02 10.66
CA VAL A 105 -7.42 3.00 10.11
C VAL A 105 -6.94 2.51 8.75
N ARG A 106 -6.58 3.43 7.83
CA ARG A 106 -6.02 3.03 6.53
C ARG A 106 -4.76 2.20 6.69
N GLN A 107 -3.83 2.66 7.54
CA GLN A 107 -2.58 1.97 7.82
C GLN A 107 -2.83 0.58 8.42
N PHE A 108 -3.74 0.46 9.36
CA PHE A 108 -4.07 -0.82 9.99
C PHE A 108 -4.66 -1.82 9.00
N PHE A 109 -5.62 -1.42 8.17
CA PHE A 109 -6.21 -2.31 7.18
C PHE A 109 -5.17 -2.85 6.20
N TYR A 110 -4.29 -1.96 5.71
CA TYR A 110 -3.22 -2.38 4.80
C TYR A 110 -2.15 -3.21 5.52
N ALA A 111 -1.66 -2.77 6.67
CA ALA A 111 -0.59 -3.46 7.39
C ALA A 111 -1.00 -4.89 7.83
N ALA A 112 -2.24 -5.07 8.31
CA ALA A 112 -2.77 -6.38 8.65
C ALA A 112 -2.82 -7.33 7.45
N PHE A 113 -3.06 -6.82 6.25
CA PHE A 113 -2.94 -7.58 5.00
C PHE A 113 -1.47 -7.84 4.66
N ALA A 114 -0.63 -6.81 4.68
CA ALA A 114 0.78 -6.89 4.29
C ALA A 114 1.57 -7.87 5.15
N ASP A 115 1.35 -7.90 6.46
CA ASP A 115 1.99 -8.88 7.37
C ASP A 115 1.66 -10.32 6.95
N LEU A 116 0.39 -10.63 6.72
CA LEU A 116 -0.01 -11.97 6.26
C LEU A 116 0.53 -12.29 4.88
N TYR A 117 0.51 -11.31 3.98
CA TYR A 117 0.96 -11.44 2.61
C TYR A 117 2.46 -11.73 2.55
N TRP A 118 3.31 -10.93 3.21
CA TRP A 118 4.74 -11.11 3.18
C TRP A 118 5.19 -12.40 3.88
N ARG A 119 4.54 -12.80 4.97
CA ARG A 119 4.76 -14.12 5.59
C ARG A 119 4.53 -15.27 4.61
N ALA A 120 3.45 -15.22 3.86
CA ALA A 120 3.16 -16.24 2.86
C ALA A 120 4.14 -16.19 1.69
N MET A 121 4.52 -14.99 1.22
CA MET A 121 5.46 -14.78 0.12
C MET A 121 6.89 -15.25 0.40
N MET A 122 7.28 -15.44 1.66
CA MET A 122 8.58 -16.06 1.99
C MET A 122 8.72 -17.47 1.41
N ALA A 123 7.63 -18.15 1.06
CA ALA A 123 7.60 -19.46 0.41
C ALA A 123 7.59 -19.39 -1.13
N SER A 124 7.72 -18.21 -1.73
CA SER A 124 7.78 -18.06 -3.18
C SER A 124 8.90 -18.89 -3.81
N THR A 125 8.62 -19.49 -4.96
CA THR A 125 9.63 -20.16 -5.78
C THR A 125 10.60 -19.18 -6.46
N ASP A 126 10.25 -17.91 -6.54
CA ASP A 126 11.15 -16.82 -6.95
C ASP A 126 12.01 -16.37 -5.77
N PRO A 127 13.34 -16.60 -5.81
CA PRO A 127 14.22 -16.33 -4.69
C PRO A 127 14.34 -14.82 -4.38
N THR A 128 14.16 -13.96 -5.37
CA THR A 128 14.20 -12.50 -5.18
C THR A 128 12.96 -12.02 -4.44
N LEU A 129 11.78 -12.47 -4.86
CA LEU A 129 10.52 -12.15 -4.19
C LEU A 129 10.49 -12.72 -2.76
N ALA A 130 10.99 -13.94 -2.56
CA ALA A 130 11.12 -14.53 -1.22
C ALA A 130 12.04 -13.72 -0.30
N ALA A 131 13.16 -13.20 -0.82
CA ALA A 131 14.10 -12.37 -0.05
C ALA A 131 13.50 -11.00 0.32
N ILE A 132 12.81 -10.35 -0.63
CA ILE A 132 12.05 -9.11 -0.38
C ILE A 132 10.99 -9.36 0.71
N ALA A 133 10.25 -10.46 0.61
CA ALA A 133 9.23 -10.82 1.59
C ALA A 133 9.80 -11.02 3.00
N ALA A 134 10.95 -11.67 3.14
CA ALA A 134 11.59 -11.94 4.43
C ALA A 134 12.03 -10.65 5.17
N LYS A 135 12.33 -9.58 4.42
CA LYS A 135 12.61 -8.25 4.99
C LYS A 135 11.31 -7.54 5.32
N SER A 136 10.40 -7.46 4.37
CA SER A 136 9.14 -6.70 4.47
C SER A 136 8.20 -7.25 5.56
N GLU A 137 8.28 -8.56 5.89
CA GLU A 137 7.50 -9.16 6.97
C GLU A 137 7.82 -8.52 8.32
N LYS A 138 9.09 -8.29 8.63
CA LYS A 138 9.51 -7.69 9.91
C LYS A 138 9.03 -6.25 10.06
N GLU A 139 9.11 -5.49 8.98
CA GLU A 139 8.62 -4.11 8.91
C GLU A 139 7.09 -4.09 9.07
N SER A 140 6.37 -4.93 8.33
CA SER A 140 4.91 -5.01 8.38
C SER A 140 4.37 -5.46 9.75
N ALA A 141 5.07 -6.34 10.45
CA ALA A 141 4.72 -6.73 11.82
C ALA A 141 4.75 -5.55 12.80
N TYR A 142 5.72 -4.62 12.64
CA TYR A 142 5.75 -3.38 13.39
C TYR A 142 4.59 -2.45 13.00
N HIS A 143 4.32 -2.31 11.71
CA HIS A 143 3.22 -1.46 11.21
C HIS A 143 1.85 -1.92 11.75
N VAL A 144 1.60 -3.22 11.80
CA VAL A 144 0.37 -3.78 12.40
C VAL A 144 0.30 -3.43 13.87
N ARG A 145 1.36 -3.68 14.65
CA ARG A 145 1.37 -3.42 16.08
C ARG A 145 1.09 -1.95 16.38
N HIS A 146 1.84 -1.04 15.73
CA HIS A 146 1.70 0.39 15.94
C HIS A 146 0.27 0.88 15.60
N SER A 147 -0.23 0.54 14.42
CA SER A 147 -1.54 1.01 13.98
C SER A 147 -2.69 0.39 14.78
N SER A 148 -2.61 -0.90 15.16
CA SER A 148 -3.64 -1.54 16.00
C SER A 148 -3.72 -0.93 17.40
N GLU A 149 -2.57 -0.64 18.04
CA GLU A 149 -2.54 0.03 19.33
C GLU A 149 -3.22 1.41 19.28
N TRP A 150 -3.03 2.15 18.17
CA TRP A 150 -3.71 3.42 17.97
C TRP A 150 -5.21 3.27 17.72
N ILE A 151 -5.65 2.26 16.99
CA ILE A 151 -7.09 1.98 16.81
C ILE A 151 -7.76 1.77 18.17
N VAL A 152 -7.15 0.95 19.04
CA VAL A 152 -7.68 0.70 20.40
C VAL A 152 -7.71 2.00 21.22
N ARG A 153 -6.61 2.76 21.25
CA ARG A 153 -6.55 4.03 22.01
C ARG A 153 -7.56 5.07 21.53
N LEU A 154 -7.79 5.16 20.22
CA LEU A 154 -8.75 6.12 19.66
C LEU A 154 -10.19 5.67 19.91
N GLY A 155 -10.47 4.36 19.77
CA GLY A 155 -11.81 3.83 19.97
C GLY A 155 -12.27 3.83 21.42
N ASP A 156 -11.39 3.50 22.36
CA ASP A 156 -11.66 3.49 23.82
C ASP A 156 -11.27 4.82 24.52
N GLY A 157 -11.06 5.88 23.75
CA GLY A 157 -10.64 7.17 24.24
C GLY A 157 -11.81 8.10 24.56
N THR A 158 -11.83 9.27 23.92
CA THR A 158 -12.92 10.25 24.05
C THR A 158 -14.03 9.97 23.04
N GLU A 159 -15.24 10.53 23.30
CA GLU A 159 -16.34 10.47 22.32
C GLU A 159 -15.92 10.98 20.93
N GLU A 160 -15.08 12.02 20.88
CA GLU A 160 -14.59 12.59 19.63
C GLU A 160 -13.61 11.66 18.90
N SER A 161 -12.65 11.05 19.61
CA SER A 161 -11.70 10.12 19.00
C SER A 161 -12.42 8.85 18.53
N HIS A 162 -13.37 8.32 19.31
CA HIS A 162 -14.20 7.21 18.96
C HIS A 162 -15.00 7.48 17.67
N ARG A 163 -15.70 8.63 17.63
CA ARG A 163 -16.48 9.03 16.45
C ARG A 163 -15.61 9.15 15.19
N ARG A 164 -14.41 9.75 15.31
CA ARG A 164 -13.48 9.86 14.17
C ARG A 164 -12.97 8.50 13.70
N ALA A 165 -12.62 7.60 14.62
CA ALA A 165 -12.18 6.25 14.29
C ALA A 165 -13.31 5.44 13.63
N GLN A 166 -14.54 5.53 14.14
CA GLN A 166 -15.69 4.87 13.54
C GLN A 166 -15.97 5.39 12.13
N ASN A 167 -16.02 6.72 11.96
CA ASN A 167 -16.23 7.32 10.63
C ASN A 167 -15.14 6.88 9.64
N ALA A 168 -13.89 6.79 10.09
CA ALA A 168 -12.78 6.33 9.25
C ALA A 168 -12.94 4.86 8.82
N ILE A 169 -13.42 3.99 9.72
CA ILE A 169 -13.72 2.59 9.40
C ILE A 169 -14.84 2.53 8.37
N ASP A 170 -15.93 3.26 8.57
CA ASP A 170 -17.10 3.27 7.69
C ASP A 170 -16.72 3.74 6.28
N ASP A 171 -15.93 4.80 6.17
CA ASP A 171 -15.48 5.38 4.91
C ASP A 171 -14.49 4.49 4.15
N LEU A 172 -13.56 3.84 4.87
CA LEU A 172 -12.45 3.10 4.25
C LEU A 172 -12.76 1.63 4.00
N TRP A 173 -13.78 1.09 4.64
CA TRP A 173 -14.15 -0.33 4.53
C TRP A 173 -14.34 -0.79 3.09
N ALA A 174 -15.02 0.00 2.29
CA ALA A 174 -15.32 -0.33 0.90
C ALA A 174 -14.07 -0.50 0.01
N TYR A 175 -12.92 0.03 0.42
CA TYR A 175 -11.65 -0.09 -0.32
C TYR A 175 -10.84 -1.32 0.05
N THR A 176 -11.27 -2.13 1.01
CA THR A 176 -10.50 -3.29 1.51
C THR A 176 -10.62 -4.52 0.62
N GLY A 177 -11.68 -4.65 -0.16
CA GLY A 177 -11.96 -5.84 -0.97
C GLY A 177 -10.92 -6.11 -2.06
N GLU A 178 -10.39 -5.07 -2.67
CA GLU A 178 -9.41 -5.19 -3.76
C GLU A 178 -8.09 -5.84 -3.33
N MET A 179 -7.75 -5.82 -2.03
CA MET A 179 -6.57 -6.51 -1.50
C MET A 179 -6.58 -8.01 -1.75
N PHE A 180 -7.78 -8.60 -1.88
CA PHE A 180 -7.99 -10.04 -2.01
C PHE A 180 -8.39 -10.47 -3.43
N ALA A 181 -8.44 -9.52 -4.37
CA ALA A 181 -8.78 -9.81 -5.75
C ALA A 181 -7.59 -10.45 -6.50
N VAL A 182 -7.90 -11.41 -7.37
CA VAL A 182 -6.94 -12.12 -8.23
C VAL A 182 -7.45 -12.07 -9.67
N ASP A 183 -6.60 -11.69 -10.60
CA ASP A 183 -6.88 -11.81 -12.04
C ASP A 183 -6.24 -13.06 -12.66
N ASP A 184 -6.50 -13.29 -13.93
CA ASP A 184 -5.99 -14.46 -14.64
C ASP A 184 -4.45 -14.47 -14.77
N GLY A 185 -3.83 -13.30 -14.89
CA GLY A 185 -2.37 -13.16 -14.92
C GLY A 185 -1.72 -13.55 -13.60
N GLU A 186 -2.27 -13.07 -12.49
CA GLU A 186 -1.79 -13.41 -11.15
C GLU A 186 -2.06 -14.87 -10.79
N ARG A 187 -3.19 -15.44 -11.26
CA ARG A 187 -3.50 -16.86 -11.06
C ARG A 187 -2.44 -17.78 -11.66
N GLY A 188 -1.94 -17.50 -12.87
CA GLY A 188 -0.83 -18.25 -13.46
C GLY A 188 0.45 -18.20 -12.63
N LEU A 189 0.74 -17.08 -11.95
CA LEU A 189 1.89 -16.97 -11.05
C LEU A 189 1.67 -17.73 -9.73
N ILE A 190 0.43 -17.78 -9.24
CA ILE A 190 0.04 -18.57 -8.06
C ILE A 190 0.23 -20.05 -8.36
N ASP A 191 -0.26 -20.53 -9.50
CA ASP A 191 -0.14 -21.93 -9.93
C ASP A 191 1.33 -22.36 -10.10
N ALA A 192 2.19 -21.43 -10.49
CA ALA A 192 3.64 -21.63 -10.59
C ALA A 192 4.38 -21.54 -9.23
N GLY A 193 3.68 -21.19 -8.16
CA GLY A 193 4.26 -20.98 -6.83
C GLY A 193 5.12 -19.71 -6.69
N ILE A 194 5.07 -18.82 -7.69
CA ILE A 194 5.78 -17.52 -7.67
C ILE A 194 5.02 -16.52 -6.79
N ALA A 195 3.70 -16.44 -6.93
CA ALA A 195 2.81 -15.62 -6.13
C ALA A 195 2.04 -16.48 -5.11
N ILE A 196 1.40 -15.80 -4.15
CA ILE A 196 0.46 -16.45 -3.21
C ILE A 196 -0.97 -16.02 -3.55
N ASP A 197 -1.96 -16.84 -3.19
CA ASP A 197 -3.36 -16.48 -3.32
C ASP A 197 -3.78 -15.51 -2.19
N PRO A 198 -3.97 -14.21 -2.47
CA PRO A 198 -4.38 -13.25 -1.45
C PRO A 198 -5.80 -13.53 -0.94
N ALA A 199 -6.67 -14.17 -1.72
CA ALA A 199 -8.02 -14.52 -1.28
C ALA A 199 -8.00 -15.50 -0.10
N ALA A 200 -7.00 -16.39 -0.04
CA ALA A 200 -6.82 -17.32 1.07
C ALA A 200 -6.44 -16.62 2.40
N LEU A 201 -5.97 -15.38 2.33
CA LEU A 201 -5.60 -14.59 3.53
C LEU A 201 -6.81 -13.90 4.16
N LYS A 202 -7.88 -13.67 3.41
CA LYS A 202 -9.07 -12.91 3.85
C LYS A 202 -9.65 -13.36 5.18
N PRO A 203 -9.86 -14.66 5.46
CA PRO A 203 -10.41 -15.10 6.74
C PRO A 203 -9.52 -14.75 7.95
N ARG A 204 -8.19 -14.85 7.79
CA ARG A 204 -7.22 -14.50 8.84
C ARG A 204 -7.15 -13.00 9.05
N TRP A 205 -7.13 -12.23 7.96
CA TRP A 205 -7.18 -10.77 7.99
C TRP A 205 -8.44 -10.29 8.70
N LEU A 206 -9.60 -10.81 8.31
CA LEU A 206 -10.89 -10.44 8.92
C LEU A 206 -10.92 -10.77 10.42
N LYS A 207 -10.35 -11.91 10.83
CA LYS A 207 -10.24 -12.28 12.24
C LYS A 207 -9.41 -11.25 13.02
N THR A 208 -8.26 -10.83 12.49
CA THR A 208 -7.39 -9.82 13.12
C THR A 208 -8.11 -8.48 13.21
N VAL A 209 -8.67 -8.01 12.10
CA VAL A 209 -9.36 -6.71 12.03
C VAL A 209 -10.56 -6.68 12.97
N THR A 210 -11.42 -7.71 12.94
CA THR A 210 -12.58 -7.81 13.84
C THR A 210 -12.15 -7.83 15.31
N GLY A 211 -11.06 -8.53 15.64
CA GLY A 211 -10.53 -8.58 17.00
C GLY A 211 -10.15 -7.20 17.53
N ILE A 212 -9.36 -6.45 16.77
CA ILE A 212 -8.90 -5.11 17.16
C ILE A 212 -10.07 -4.08 17.18
N VAL A 213 -10.94 -4.13 16.19
CA VAL A 213 -12.11 -3.23 16.11
C VAL A 213 -13.05 -3.45 17.31
N ASN A 214 -13.30 -4.70 17.70
CA ASN A 214 -14.09 -5.03 18.89
C ASN A 214 -13.39 -4.60 20.19
N GLU A 215 -12.09 -4.81 20.32
CA GLU A 215 -11.29 -4.34 21.47
C GLU A 215 -11.35 -2.81 21.60
N ALA A 216 -11.36 -2.11 20.46
CA ALA A 216 -11.52 -0.66 20.36
C ALA A 216 -12.96 -0.16 20.59
N THR A 217 -13.91 -1.04 20.92
CA THR A 217 -15.34 -0.71 21.07
C THR A 217 -16.00 -0.13 19.80
N LEU A 218 -15.38 -0.38 18.64
CA LEU A 218 -15.84 0.05 17.32
C LEU A 218 -16.57 -1.09 16.60
N ALA A 219 -17.19 -0.77 15.46
CA ALA A 219 -17.94 -1.74 14.66
C ALA A 219 -17.47 -1.74 13.20
N LEU A 220 -17.45 -2.92 12.58
CA LEU A 220 -17.27 -3.03 11.13
C LEU A 220 -18.58 -2.81 10.40
N PRO A 221 -18.58 -2.15 9.22
CA PRO A 221 -19.77 -2.00 8.41
C PRO A 221 -20.34 -3.36 7.96
N ASN A 222 -21.65 -3.48 7.97
CA ASN A 222 -22.34 -4.64 7.40
C ASN A 222 -22.63 -4.39 5.92
N SER A 223 -21.59 -4.36 5.09
CA SER A 223 -21.69 -4.11 3.65
C SER A 223 -20.74 -5.04 2.90
N ASP A 224 -21.27 -5.73 1.89
CA ASP A 224 -20.50 -6.56 0.96
C ASP A 224 -20.01 -5.77 -0.28
N TRP A 225 -20.46 -4.52 -0.42
CA TRP A 225 -20.06 -3.69 -1.55
C TRP A 225 -18.63 -3.20 -1.39
N MET A 226 -17.82 -3.42 -2.45
CA MET A 226 -16.40 -3.08 -2.46
C MET A 226 -16.02 -2.31 -3.71
N GLN A 227 -15.23 -1.26 -3.53
CA GLN A 227 -14.60 -0.50 -4.60
C GLN A 227 -13.53 -1.34 -5.29
N GLN A 228 -13.43 -1.17 -6.61
CA GLN A 228 -12.43 -1.82 -7.46
C GLN A 228 -11.98 -0.85 -8.54
N GLY A 229 -10.78 -1.03 -9.05
CA GLY A 229 -10.27 -0.25 -10.19
C GLY A 229 -8.76 -0.02 -10.16
N GLY A 230 -8.14 0.11 -8.99
CA GLY A 230 -6.72 0.43 -8.87
C GLY A 230 -5.82 -0.57 -9.59
N ARG A 231 -6.12 -1.86 -9.47
CA ARG A 231 -5.36 -2.94 -10.14
C ARG A 231 -5.41 -2.92 -11.67
N VAL A 232 -6.34 -2.18 -12.24
CA VAL A 232 -6.47 -2.01 -13.71
C VAL A 232 -6.25 -0.56 -14.17
N GLY A 233 -5.70 0.31 -13.30
CA GLY A 233 -5.36 1.70 -13.62
C GLY A 233 -6.54 2.66 -13.62
N SER A 234 -7.66 2.29 -12.97
CA SER A 234 -8.80 3.18 -12.72
C SER A 234 -8.73 3.67 -11.28
N HIS A 235 -8.20 4.86 -11.11
CA HIS A 235 -7.90 5.47 -9.81
C HIS A 235 -8.87 6.59 -9.45
N SER A 236 -8.86 6.97 -8.17
CA SER A 236 -9.51 8.20 -7.74
C SER A 236 -8.70 9.43 -8.16
N GLU A 237 -9.31 10.62 -8.09
CA GLU A 237 -8.62 11.89 -8.34
C GLU A 237 -7.42 12.11 -7.40
N HIS A 238 -7.45 11.51 -6.22
CA HIS A 238 -6.42 11.66 -5.20
C HIS A 238 -5.06 11.14 -5.64
N LEU A 239 -5.00 10.09 -6.46
CA LEU A 239 -3.73 9.62 -7.02
C LEU A 239 -3.14 10.64 -7.99
N GLY A 240 -3.97 11.26 -8.84
CA GLY A 240 -3.53 12.28 -9.78
C GLY A 240 -2.89 13.49 -9.08
N HIS A 241 -3.49 13.94 -7.98
CA HIS A 241 -2.94 15.02 -7.15
C HIS A 241 -1.60 14.62 -6.53
N LEU A 242 -1.53 13.45 -5.90
CA LEU A 242 -0.29 12.95 -5.29
C LEU A 242 0.84 12.82 -6.32
N LEU A 243 0.58 12.24 -7.48
CA LEU A 243 1.59 12.08 -8.53
C LEU A 243 2.05 13.42 -9.13
N SER A 244 1.17 14.43 -9.17
CA SER A 244 1.54 15.77 -9.64
C SER A 244 2.63 16.40 -8.76
N GLU A 245 2.59 16.14 -7.46
CA GLU A 245 3.63 16.59 -6.51
C GLU A 245 4.86 15.69 -6.59
N LEU A 246 4.66 14.38 -6.45
CA LEU A 246 5.72 13.37 -6.45
C LEU A 246 6.63 13.46 -7.67
N GLN A 247 6.07 13.61 -8.86
CA GLN A 247 6.79 13.56 -10.13
C GLN A 247 7.26 14.93 -10.61
N SER A 248 6.92 16.01 -9.91
CA SER A 248 7.13 17.39 -10.40
C SER A 248 8.59 17.71 -10.73
N MET A 249 9.52 17.33 -9.86
CA MET A 249 10.95 17.63 -10.04
C MET A 249 11.54 16.84 -11.20
N GLN A 250 11.31 15.54 -11.27
CA GLN A 250 11.86 14.66 -12.31
C GLN A 250 11.28 15.00 -13.69
N ARG A 251 10.02 15.43 -13.76
CA ARG A 251 9.38 15.83 -15.01
C ARG A 251 9.81 17.24 -15.45
N THR A 252 10.08 18.13 -14.49
CA THR A 252 10.52 19.51 -14.80
C THR A 252 12.00 19.57 -15.18
N PHE A 253 12.84 18.73 -14.56
CA PHE A 253 14.29 18.72 -14.76
C PHE A 253 14.78 17.33 -15.20
N PRO A 254 14.45 16.90 -16.43
CA PRO A 254 14.82 15.56 -16.92
C PRO A 254 16.35 15.38 -16.96
N GLY A 255 16.82 14.26 -16.40
CA GLY A 255 18.25 13.94 -16.36
C GLY A 255 19.06 14.71 -15.31
N ALA A 256 18.42 15.47 -14.44
CA ALA A 256 19.12 16.05 -13.29
C ALA A 256 19.52 14.94 -12.30
N THR A 257 20.70 15.12 -11.67
CA THR A 257 21.19 14.28 -10.57
C THR A 257 21.17 15.10 -9.29
N TRP A 258 20.67 14.51 -8.22
CA TRP A 258 20.46 15.14 -6.91
C TRP A 258 21.45 14.63 -5.88
#